data_e21ab45208b3957efdb0b8d7ec61deaa
#
_entry.id   e21ab45208b3957efdb0b8d7ec61deaa
#
_cell.length_a   1.000
_cell.length_b   1.000
_cell.length_c   1.000
_cell.angle_alpha   90.00
_cell.angle_beta   90.00
_cell.angle_gamma   90.00
#
_symmetry.space_group_name_H-M   'P 1'
#
loop_
_entity.id
_entity.type
_entity.pdbx_description
1 polymer ?
#
loop_
_entity_poly.entity_id
_entity_poly.type
_entity_poly.pdbx_seq_one_letter_code
_entity_poly.pdbx_strand_id
1 'polypeptide(L)'
;IFHALLQKKFKIKPISFFNIGGILNRTTIWEDGVLTARDIGPGMCLIDKWIRTNTKKKYDTNGGIARSGKVNKKVLHKYWSIFQASDPDRISYDTSDFDISFAKGLSLEDGAATLTLYTANYFIVHFKSNEKFTDTLNEKTILCGGGRKNNFLVKKLKKNSERIQLIEEY
;
A
#
# COMPACT_ATOMS: atom_id res chain seq x y z
N ILE A 1 0.99 -3.48 19.41
CA ILE A 1 2.06 -3.34 20.43
C ILE A 1 3.31 -2.71 19.80
N PHE A 2 3.85 -3.24 18.69
CA PHE A 2 5.09 -2.74 18.05
C PHE A 2 4.98 -1.26 17.64
N HIS A 3 3.92 -0.86 16.93
CA HIS A 3 3.70 0.53 16.50
C HIS A 3 3.53 1.50 17.69
N ALA A 4 2.89 1.05 18.78
CA ALA A 4 2.76 1.84 20.00
C ALA A 4 4.11 2.09 20.70
N LEU A 5 5.02 1.11 20.66
CA LEU A 5 6.38 1.26 21.15
C LEU A 5 7.19 2.24 20.30
N LEU A 6 7.06 2.15 18.98
CA LEU A 6 7.70 3.10 18.04
C LEU A 6 7.20 4.54 18.28
N GLN A 7 5.89 4.73 18.47
CA GLN A 7 5.33 6.05 18.73
C GLN A 7 5.91 6.68 20.02
N LYS A 8 6.06 5.88 21.09
CA LYS A 8 6.70 6.35 22.34
C LYS A 8 8.14 6.85 22.08
N LYS A 9 8.87 6.18 21.19
CA LYS A 9 10.22 6.59 20.80
C LYS A 9 10.21 7.90 20.01
N PHE A 10 9.28 8.07 19.10
CA PHE A 10 9.23 9.25 18.21
C PHE A 10 8.57 10.46 18.84
N LYS A 11 7.79 10.28 19.92
CA LYS A 11 7.07 11.34 20.66
C LYS A 11 6.20 12.23 19.76
N ILE A 12 5.66 11.67 18.66
CA ILE A 12 4.85 12.38 17.66
C ILE A 12 3.44 11.83 17.71
N LYS A 13 2.45 12.72 17.72
CA LYS A 13 1.02 12.43 17.61
C LYS A 13 0.33 13.57 16.83
N PRO A 14 -0.67 13.27 16.00
CA PRO A 14 -1.05 11.93 15.56
C PRO A 14 -0.02 11.32 14.61
N ILE A 15 0.05 9.99 14.56
CA ILE A 15 0.96 9.26 13.67
C ILE A 15 0.28 8.03 13.08
N SER A 16 0.43 7.83 11.78
CA SER A 16 -0.05 6.63 11.09
C SER A 16 1.12 5.79 10.58
N PHE A 17 1.05 4.50 10.85
CA PHE A 17 1.95 3.48 10.31
C PHE A 17 1.22 2.72 9.21
N PHE A 18 1.73 2.77 7.98
CA PHE A 18 1.27 1.94 6.89
C PHE A 18 2.26 0.80 6.67
N ASN A 19 1.86 -0.40 7.03
CA ASN A 19 2.66 -1.60 6.82
C ASN A 19 2.33 -2.20 5.44
N ILE A 20 3.26 -2.07 4.51
CA ILE A 20 3.16 -2.62 3.15
C ILE A 20 3.75 -4.03 3.17
N GLY A 21 2.99 -4.99 3.72
CA GLY A 21 3.29 -6.42 3.67
C GLY A 21 2.66 -7.09 2.45
N GLY A 22 2.29 -8.37 2.56
CA GLY A 22 1.41 -9.02 1.58
C GLY A 22 0.07 -8.31 1.52
N ILE A 23 -0.49 -8.02 2.69
CA ILE A 23 -1.63 -7.12 2.89
C ILE A 23 -1.11 -5.75 3.30
N LEU A 24 -1.75 -4.70 2.81
CA LEU A 24 -1.55 -3.33 3.26
C LEU A 24 -2.46 -3.09 4.46
N ASN A 25 -1.88 -2.75 5.60
CA ASN A 25 -2.64 -2.37 6.79
C ASN A 25 -2.16 -1.03 7.36
N ARG A 26 -3.07 -0.39 8.11
CA ARG A 26 -2.81 0.88 8.77
C ARG A 26 -3.04 0.76 10.28
N THR A 27 -2.13 1.32 11.05
CA THR A 27 -2.29 1.60 12.48
C THR A 27 -2.15 3.08 12.69
N THR A 28 -3.16 3.73 13.26
CA THR A 28 -3.13 5.16 13.63
C THR A 28 -3.14 5.29 15.13
N ILE A 29 -2.27 6.13 15.66
CA ILE A 29 -2.25 6.55 17.07
C ILE A 29 -2.64 8.02 17.09
N TRP A 30 -3.82 8.29 17.64
CA TRP A 30 -4.43 9.62 17.70
C TRP A 30 -3.81 10.50 18.79
N GLU A 31 -4.14 11.78 18.79
CA GLU A 31 -3.63 12.73 19.78
C GLU A 31 -3.97 12.35 21.22
N ASP A 32 -5.19 11.85 21.46
CA ASP A 32 -5.67 11.33 22.75
C ASP A 32 -5.01 10.00 23.17
N GLY A 33 -4.22 9.39 22.26
CA GLY A 33 -3.55 8.12 22.48
C GLY A 33 -4.38 6.89 22.10
N VAL A 34 -5.60 7.07 21.62
CA VAL A 34 -6.41 5.97 21.07
C VAL A 34 -5.68 5.36 19.87
N LEU A 35 -5.67 4.03 19.80
CA LEU A 35 -5.07 3.26 18.72
C LEU A 35 -6.17 2.60 17.89
N THR A 36 -6.14 2.85 16.58
CA THR A 36 -6.97 2.16 15.61
C THR A 36 -6.11 1.38 14.63
N ALA A 37 -6.52 0.16 14.25
CA ALA A 37 -5.81 -0.66 13.29
C ALA A 37 -6.80 -1.40 12.39
N ARG A 38 -6.48 -1.47 11.08
CA ARG A 38 -7.26 -2.25 10.11
C ARG A 38 -6.43 -2.60 8.88
N ASP A 39 -6.81 -3.67 8.23
CA ASP A 39 -6.36 -3.93 6.86
C ASP A 39 -7.07 -2.97 5.90
N ILE A 40 -6.34 -2.58 4.86
CA ILE A 40 -6.82 -1.62 3.86
C ILE A 40 -7.13 -2.33 2.55
N GLY A 41 -6.25 -3.28 2.16
CA GLY A 41 -6.35 -3.98 0.90
C GLY A 41 -5.05 -4.66 0.49
N PRO A 42 -4.85 -4.94 -0.80
CA PRO A 42 -3.66 -5.62 -1.26
C PRO A 42 -2.41 -4.75 -1.10
N GLY A 43 -1.41 -5.30 -0.43
CA GLY A 43 -0.07 -4.75 -0.38
C GLY A 43 0.77 -5.28 -1.55
N MET A 44 1.79 -6.09 -1.24
CA MET A 44 2.66 -6.69 -2.26
C MET A 44 2.12 -8.00 -2.82
N CYS A 45 1.06 -8.60 -2.26
CA CYS A 45 0.60 -9.94 -2.62
C CYS A 45 0.28 -10.09 -4.12
N LEU A 46 -0.39 -9.09 -4.73
CA LEU A 46 -0.72 -9.12 -6.16
C LEU A 46 0.54 -9.05 -7.03
N ILE A 47 1.44 -8.12 -6.71
CA ILE A 47 2.70 -7.92 -7.45
C ILE A 47 3.55 -9.17 -7.34
N ASP A 48 3.75 -9.69 -6.13
CA ASP A 48 4.57 -10.87 -5.88
C ASP A 48 3.97 -12.13 -6.52
N LYS A 49 2.64 -12.29 -6.48
CA LYS A 49 1.94 -13.38 -7.16
C LYS A 49 2.15 -13.30 -8.68
N TRP A 50 2.02 -12.10 -9.27
CA TRP A 50 2.29 -11.86 -10.69
C TRP A 50 3.71 -12.23 -11.10
N ILE A 51 4.70 -11.79 -10.33
CA ILE A 51 6.12 -12.09 -10.59
C ILE A 51 6.39 -13.58 -10.51
N ARG A 52 5.89 -14.26 -9.46
CA ARG A 52 6.06 -15.72 -9.31
C ARG A 52 5.38 -16.53 -10.40
N THR A 53 4.22 -16.09 -10.87
CA THR A 53 3.47 -16.78 -11.94
C THR A 53 4.17 -16.66 -13.30
N ASN A 54 4.83 -15.52 -13.56
CA ASN A 54 5.41 -15.22 -14.87
C ASN A 54 6.94 -15.35 -14.92
N THR A 55 7.60 -15.60 -13.79
CA THR A 55 9.07 -15.73 -13.70
C THR A 55 9.48 -16.70 -12.61
N LYS A 56 10.78 -17.02 -12.54
CA LYS A 56 11.38 -17.76 -11.40
C LYS A 56 11.72 -16.87 -10.20
N LYS A 57 11.42 -15.56 -10.26
CA LYS A 57 11.71 -14.62 -9.17
C LYS A 57 10.60 -14.68 -8.12
N LYS A 58 10.93 -14.37 -6.87
CA LYS A 58 9.97 -14.33 -5.76
C LYS A 58 9.18 -13.01 -5.70
N TYR A 59 9.78 -11.90 -6.12
CA TYR A 59 9.24 -10.54 -6.08
C TYR A 59 9.95 -9.62 -7.08
N ASP A 60 9.40 -8.44 -7.32
CA ASP A 60 10.01 -7.40 -8.18
C ASP A 60 11.02 -6.56 -7.38
N THR A 61 12.30 -6.92 -7.48
CA THR A 61 13.39 -6.24 -6.76
C THR A 61 13.44 -4.76 -7.14
N ASN A 62 13.30 -3.89 -6.14
CA ASN A 62 13.28 -2.42 -6.30
C ASN A 62 12.20 -1.89 -7.27
N GLY A 63 11.22 -2.72 -7.65
CA GLY A 63 10.22 -2.37 -8.65
C GLY A 63 10.81 -2.21 -10.06
N GLY A 64 11.89 -2.94 -10.38
CA GLY A 64 12.59 -2.82 -11.64
C GLY A 64 11.76 -3.27 -12.84
N ILE A 65 11.01 -4.38 -12.69
CA ILE A 65 10.13 -4.90 -13.73
C ILE A 65 8.97 -3.94 -13.96
N ALA A 66 8.30 -3.51 -12.89
CA ALA A 66 7.18 -2.57 -12.98
C ALA A 66 7.58 -1.21 -13.56
N ARG A 67 8.84 -0.78 -13.35
CA ARG A 67 9.37 0.49 -13.89
C ARG A 67 9.50 0.47 -15.40
N SER A 68 9.79 -0.68 -16.01
CA SER A 68 9.93 -0.83 -17.47
C SER A 68 8.59 -1.01 -18.18
N GLY A 69 7.51 -1.29 -17.44
CA GLY A 69 6.18 -1.49 -18.00
C GLY A 69 5.33 -0.22 -18.10
N LYS A 70 4.25 -0.34 -18.88
CA LYS A 70 3.22 0.68 -19.03
C LYS A 70 1.95 0.25 -18.29
N VAL A 71 1.37 1.16 -17.52
CA VAL A 71 0.11 0.90 -16.80
C VAL A 71 -1.04 0.78 -17.81
N ASN A 72 -1.77 -0.32 -17.73
CA ASN A 72 -3.03 -0.48 -18.46
C ASN A 72 -4.18 0.14 -17.65
N LYS A 73 -4.56 1.36 -18.01
CA LYS A 73 -5.61 2.12 -17.31
C LYS A 73 -6.99 1.45 -17.37
N LYS A 74 -7.33 0.77 -18.48
CA LYS A 74 -8.62 0.08 -18.65
C LYS A 74 -8.75 -1.09 -17.67
N VAL A 75 -7.69 -1.91 -17.58
CA VAL A 75 -7.60 -3.04 -16.65
C VAL A 75 -7.64 -2.54 -15.21
N LEU A 76 -6.87 -1.51 -14.91
CA LEU A 76 -6.83 -0.90 -13.57
C LEU A 76 -8.22 -0.40 -13.14
N HIS A 77 -8.91 0.34 -14.00
CA HIS A 77 -10.24 0.91 -13.71
C HIS A 77 -11.30 -0.19 -13.50
N LYS A 78 -11.32 -1.20 -14.37
CA LYS A 78 -12.25 -2.32 -14.26
C LYS A 78 -12.09 -3.06 -12.93
N TYR A 79 -10.86 -3.36 -12.55
CA TYR A 79 -10.62 -4.09 -11.30
C TYR A 79 -10.90 -3.23 -10.06
N TRP A 80 -10.61 -1.94 -10.13
CA TRP A 80 -10.93 -0.99 -9.09
C TRP A 80 -12.43 -0.99 -8.76
N SER A 81 -13.29 -0.93 -9.78
CA SER A 81 -14.75 -0.96 -9.60
C SER A 81 -15.26 -2.27 -8.99
N ILE A 82 -14.68 -3.40 -9.36
CA ILE A 82 -15.06 -4.71 -8.81
C ILE A 82 -14.72 -4.79 -7.31
N PHE A 83 -13.53 -4.35 -6.93
CA PHE A 83 -13.10 -4.45 -5.53
C PHE A 83 -13.82 -3.44 -4.62
N GLN A 84 -14.11 -2.24 -5.07
CA GLN A 84 -14.89 -1.27 -4.28
C GLN A 84 -16.34 -1.70 -4.04
N ALA A 85 -16.88 -2.57 -4.90
CA ALA A 85 -18.20 -3.17 -4.70
C ALA A 85 -18.19 -4.30 -3.64
N SER A 86 -17.00 -4.76 -3.20
CA SER A 86 -16.89 -5.72 -2.10
C SER A 86 -17.06 -5.01 -0.76
N ASP A 87 -17.48 -5.76 0.25
CA ASP A 87 -17.89 -5.32 1.59
C ASP A 87 -17.07 -4.12 2.14
N PRO A 88 -17.64 -2.91 2.24
CA PRO A 88 -16.96 -1.73 2.74
C PRO A 88 -16.62 -1.79 4.23
N ASP A 89 -17.30 -2.65 4.99
CA ASP A 89 -17.11 -2.81 6.43
C ASP A 89 -16.05 -3.87 6.77
N ARG A 90 -15.53 -4.55 5.76
CA ARG A 90 -14.48 -5.54 5.95
C ARG A 90 -13.21 -4.90 6.50
N ILE A 91 -12.77 -5.37 7.66
CA ILE A 91 -11.62 -4.83 8.40
C ILE A 91 -10.37 -5.73 8.34
N SER A 92 -10.51 -6.95 7.83
CA SER A 92 -9.40 -7.92 7.72
C SER A 92 -9.43 -8.66 6.39
N TYR A 93 -8.24 -8.88 5.82
CA TYR A 93 -8.03 -9.56 4.55
C TYR A 93 -6.97 -10.65 4.65
N ASP A 94 -7.11 -11.69 3.81
CA ASP A 94 -6.04 -12.64 3.51
C ASP A 94 -5.51 -12.43 2.09
N THR A 95 -4.29 -12.87 1.81
CA THR A 95 -3.70 -12.76 0.46
C THR A 95 -4.44 -13.57 -0.59
N SER A 96 -5.20 -14.59 -0.19
CA SER A 96 -6.08 -15.40 -1.05
C SER A 96 -7.32 -14.64 -1.52
N ASP A 97 -7.72 -13.57 -0.82
CA ASP A 97 -8.84 -12.72 -1.25
C ASP A 97 -8.53 -11.94 -2.54
N PHE A 98 -7.27 -11.89 -2.94
CA PHE A 98 -6.81 -11.10 -4.07
C PHE A 98 -6.35 -11.98 -5.23
N ASP A 99 -6.97 -11.80 -6.39
CA ASP A 99 -6.65 -12.52 -7.62
C ASP A 99 -6.00 -11.61 -8.66
N ILE A 100 -5.10 -12.21 -9.46
CA ILE A 100 -4.36 -11.53 -10.54
C ILE A 100 -4.96 -11.78 -11.93
N SER A 101 -6.08 -12.52 -12.03
CA SER A 101 -6.68 -12.92 -13.31
C SER A 101 -7.04 -11.73 -14.20
N PHE A 102 -7.37 -10.58 -13.61
CA PHE A 102 -7.67 -9.36 -14.34
C PHE A 102 -6.49 -8.77 -15.12
N ALA A 103 -5.25 -9.10 -14.72
CA ALA A 103 -4.03 -8.71 -15.42
C ALA A 103 -3.63 -9.72 -16.51
N LYS A 104 -4.35 -10.84 -16.64
CA LYS A 104 -4.08 -11.87 -17.64
C LYS A 104 -4.08 -11.28 -19.06
N GLY A 105 -3.06 -11.63 -19.84
CA GLY A 105 -2.89 -11.11 -21.20
C GLY A 105 -2.04 -9.85 -21.29
N LEU A 106 -1.63 -9.26 -20.16
CA LEU A 106 -0.60 -8.20 -20.16
C LEU A 106 0.80 -8.82 -20.26
N SER A 107 1.76 -8.04 -20.75
CA SER A 107 3.18 -8.40 -20.62
C SER A 107 3.60 -8.46 -19.16
N LEU A 108 4.71 -9.13 -18.85
CA LEU A 108 5.25 -9.20 -17.48
C LEU A 108 5.39 -7.79 -16.88
N GLU A 109 5.96 -6.88 -17.64
CA GLU A 109 6.26 -5.51 -17.22
C GLU A 109 4.99 -4.68 -17.03
N ASP A 110 4.06 -4.75 -18.00
CA ASP A 110 2.80 -4.00 -17.96
C ASP A 110 1.89 -4.49 -16.83
N GLY A 111 1.85 -5.80 -16.59
CA GLY A 111 1.14 -6.39 -15.46
C GLY A 111 1.73 -5.92 -14.13
N ALA A 112 3.06 -5.99 -13.97
CA ALA A 112 3.74 -5.52 -12.78
C ALA A 112 3.51 -4.01 -12.54
N ALA A 113 3.58 -3.18 -13.60
CA ALA A 113 3.31 -1.74 -13.52
C ALA A 113 1.86 -1.45 -13.10
N THR A 114 0.89 -2.18 -13.68
CA THR A 114 -0.54 -2.01 -13.42
C THR A 114 -0.88 -2.40 -11.98
N LEU A 115 -0.38 -3.55 -11.51
CA LEU A 115 -0.59 -4.03 -10.15
C LEU A 115 0.09 -3.13 -9.10
N THR A 116 1.28 -2.60 -9.42
CA THR A 116 1.97 -1.64 -8.53
C THR A 116 1.17 -0.35 -8.39
N LEU A 117 0.60 0.17 -9.48
CA LEU A 117 -0.26 1.36 -9.40
C LEU A 117 -1.56 1.06 -8.66
N TYR A 118 -2.10 -0.15 -8.79
CA TYR A 118 -3.28 -0.58 -8.05
C TYR A 118 -3.05 -0.52 -6.54
N THR A 119 -1.96 -1.14 -6.04
CA THR A 119 -1.55 -1.05 -4.63
C THR A 119 -1.33 0.40 -4.19
N ALA A 120 -0.66 1.22 -5.03
CA ALA A 120 -0.44 2.63 -4.72
C ALA A 120 -1.76 3.41 -4.57
N ASN A 121 -2.75 3.15 -5.42
CA ASN A 121 -4.06 3.81 -5.36
C ASN A 121 -4.81 3.44 -4.07
N TYR A 122 -4.75 2.17 -3.63
CA TYR A 122 -5.31 1.76 -2.34
C TYR A 122 -4.71 2.57 -1.19
N PHE A 123 -3.40 2.63 -1.13
CA PHE A 123 -2.71 3.45 -0.13
C PHE A 123 -3.20 4.91 -0.19
N ILE A 124 -3.19 5.54 -1.38
CA ILE A 124 -3.51 6.96 -1.56
C ILE A 124 -4.93 7.28 -1.12
N VAL A 125 -5.92 6.44 -1.47
CA VAL A 125 -7.31 6.65 -1.06
C VAL A 125 -7.43 6.64 0.46
N HIS A 126 -6.82 5.67 1.13
CA HIS A 126 -6.88 5.56 2.59
C HIS A 126 -5.98 6.57 3.31
N PHE A 127 -4.90 7.01 2.70
CA PHE A 127 -4.10 8.13 3.18
C PHE A 127 -4.92 9.42 3.20
N LYS A 128 -5.58 9.75 2.07
CA LYS A 128 -6.40 10.96 1.94
C LYS A 128 -7.70 10.92 2.73
N SER A 129 -8.30 9.75 2.95
CA SER A 129 -9.51 9.64 3.78
C SER A 129 -9.24 10.06 5.24
N ASN A 130 -8.04 9.84 5.74
CA ASN A 130 -7.63 10.32 7.05
C ASN A 130 -7.54 11.85 7.13
N GLU A 131 -7.13 12.51 6.05
CA GLU A 131 -7.05 13.98 6.00
C GLU A 131 -8.41 14.65 6.19
N LYS A 132 -9.53 13.96 5.87
CA LYS A 132 -10.89 14.47 6.07
C LYS A 132 -11.39 14.35 7.51
N PHE A 133 -10.83 13.43 8.30
CA PHE A 133 -11.24 13.19 9.69
C PHE A 133 -10.33 13.89 10.70
N THR A 134 -9.18 14.35 10.26
CA THR A 134 -8.23 15.07 11.10
C THR A 134 -8.01 16.45 10.48
N ASP A 135 -8.52 17.51 11.14
CA ASP A 135 -8.10 18.90 10.90
C ASP A 135 -6.59 19.11 11.23
N THR A 136 -5.88 18.02 11.51
CA THR A 136 -4.49 18.03 11.92
C THR A 136 -3.57 17.99 10.70
N LEU A 137 -3.19 19.16 10.23
CA LEU A 137 -2.11 19.41 9.26
C LEU A 137 -0.77 18.76 9.64
N ASN A 138 -0.67 18.12 10.80
CA ASN A 138 0.58 17.62 11.39
C ASN A 138 0.69 16.08 11.45
N GLU A 139 -0.26 15.32 10.93
CA GLU A 139 -0.15 13.85 10.95
C GLU A 139 1.05 13.38 10.14
N LYS A 140 1.97 12.66 10.80
CA LYS A 140 3.06 11.97 10.10
C LYS A 140 2.65 10.57 9.69
N THR A 141 3.08 10.16 8.50
CA THR A 141 2.83 8.84 7.94
C THR A 141 4.14 8.09 7.73
N ILE A 142 4.27 6.96 8.40
CA ILE A 142 5.45 6.11 8.36
C ILE A 142 5.17 4.86 7.54
N LEU A 143 5.96 4.62 6.50
CA LEU A 143 5.93 3.39 5.71
C LEU A 143 6.78 2.30 6.37
N CYS A 144 6.15 1.16 6.63
CA CYS A 144 6.76 -0.05 7.16
C CYS A 144 6.58 -1.23 6.19
N GLY A 145 7.05 -2.42 6.58
CA GLY A 145 6.87 -3.65 5.81
C GLY A 145 7.84 -3.79 4.64
N GLY A 146 7.79 -4.94 3.97
CA GLY A 146 8.71 -5.27 2.87
C GLY A 146 8.55 -4.39 1.63
N GLY A 147 7.32 -3.93 1.37
CA GLY A 147 6.99 -3.08 0.20
C GLY A 147 7.69 -1.72 0.20
N ARG A 148 8.13 -1.22 1.38
CA ARG A 148 8.93 0.01 1.47
C ARG A 148 10.27 -0.09 0.74
N LYS A 149 10.75 -1.32 0.49
CA LYS A 149 11.97 -1.58 -0.29
C LYS A 149 11.73 -1.57 -1.82
N ASN A 150 10.47 -1.47 -2.26
CA ASN A 150 10.13 -1.29 -3.66
C ASN A 150 10.20 0.19 -4.02
N ASN A 151 11.34 0.66 -4.47
CA ASN A 151 11.60 2.07 -4.75
C ASN A 151 10.64 2.68 -5.79
N PHE A 152 10.13 1.86 -6.73
CA PHE A 152 9.17 2.34 -7.73
C PHE A 152 7.80 2.63 -7.10
N LEU A 153 7.33 1.73 -6.21
CA LEU A 153 6.12 1.96 -5.42
C LEU A 153 6.28 3.18 -4.51
N VAL A 154 7.34 3.21 -3.70
CA VAL A 154 7.61 4.31 -2.75
C VAL A 154 7.64 5.67 -3.44
N LYS A 155 8.29 5.76 -4.61
CA LYS A 155 8.31 7.00 -5.41
C LYS A 155 6.91 7.46 -5.82
N LYS A 156 5.98 6.52 -6.11
CA LYS A 156 4.58 6.86 -6.41
C LYS A 156 3.84 7.36 -5.17
N LEU A 157 4.10 6.77 -4.00
CA LEU A 157 3.47 7.18 -2.76
C LEU A 157 3.94 8.55 -2.29
N LYS A 158 5.25 8.78 -2.23
CA LYS A 158 5.86 10.07 -1.79
C LYS A 158 5.47 11.26 -2.68
N LYS A 159 5.06 11.04 -3.93
CA LYS A 159 4.51 12.11 -4.78
C LYS A 159 3.22 12.73 -4.26
N ASN A 160 2.52 12.08 -3.34
CA ASN A 160 1.24 12.55 -2.82
C ASN A 160 1.37 13.42 -1.57
N SER A 161 2.46 13.30 -0.83
CA SER A 161 2.74 14.14 0.33
C SER A 161 4.18 13.98 0.83
N GLU A 162 4.80 15.07 1.24
CA GLU A 162 6.09 15.09 1.95
C GLU A 162 6.00 14.52 3.37
N ARG A 163 4.79 14.37 3.91
CA ARG A 163 4.53 13.74 5.22
C ARG A 163 4.76 12.23 5.23
N ILE A 164 4.92 11.62 4.04
CA ILE A 164 5.18 10.18 3.88
C ILE A 164 6.68 9.93 4.02
N GLN A 165 7.08 9.24 5.08
CA GLN A 165 8.48 8.95 5.42
C GLN A 165 8.69 7.44 5.56
N LEU A 166 9.90 6.96 5.34
CA LEU A 166 10.26 5.56 5.60
C LEU A 166 10.67 5.40 7.07
N ILE A 167 10.43 4.20 7.61
CA ILE A 167 10.80 3.91 9.01
C ILE A 167 12.31 4.03 9.25
N GLU A 168 13.14 3.85 8.23
CA GLU A 168 14.59 3.99 8.29
C GLU A 168 15.05 5.47 8.40
N GLU A 169 14.14 6.43 8.12
CA GLU A 169 14.42 7.87 8.21
C GLU A 169 14.32 8.38 9.67
N TYR A 170 14.07 7.47 10.63
CA TYR A 170 14.01 7.70 12.07
C TYR A 170 15.01 6.80 12.84
#